data_ef164f96a6455c96edefb4ab27cf3856
#
_entry.id   ef164f96a6455c96edefb4ab27cf3856
#
_cell.length_a   1.000
_cell.length_b   1.000
_cell.length_c   1.000
_cell.angle_alpha   90.00
_cell.angle_beta   90.00
_cell.angle_gamma   90.00
#
_symmetry.space_group_name_H-M   'P 1'
#
loop_
_entity.id
_entity.type
_entity.pdbx_description
1 polymer ?
#
loop_
_entity_poly.entity_id
_entity_poly.type
_entity_poly.pdbx_seq_one_letter_code
_entity_poly.pdbx_strand_id
1 'polypeptide(L)'
;MLSFDITRILVMSIFYTLGGLLGILLSVIIAAIIAGFLTPIVTKFVDQKYYNTKLKSQVGSVRVIKIFLAVFFKFILILLITIPFVFVPFLNLFIINVPFFYLFYKFMLIDVASNSLDELSFELMMRKDGGFEFKFVALIFYALSLIPFVGLFFQLFFVMFFTHLLLRKNQIYRNLQ
;
A
#
# COMPACT_ATOMS: atom_id res chain seq x y z
N MET A 1 47.49 15.90 9.62
CA MET A 1 46.36 16.84 9.48
C MET A 1 45.31 16.32 8.47
N LEU A 2 45.67 15.94 7.27
CA LEU A 2 44.72 15.40 6.26
C LEU A 2 43.94 14.15 6.70
N SER A 3 44.55 13.19 7.41
CA SER A 3 43.86 11.96 7.82
C SER A 3 42.75 12.21 8.87
N PHE A 4 42.92 13.21 9.70
CA PHE A 4 41.94 13.56 10.74
C PHE A 4 40.69 14.19 10.15
N ASP A 5 40.85 14.98 9.09
CA ASP A 5 39.71 15.62 8.37
C ASP A 5 38.90 14.58 7.59
N ILE A 6 39.57 13.61 6.95
CA ILE A 6 38.88 12.52 6.22
C ILE A 6 38.06 11.65 7.19
N THR A 7 38.63 11.27 8.32
CA THR A 7 37.93 10.48 9.34
C THR A 7 36.69 11.21 9.87
N ARG A 8 36.82 12.51 10.13
CA ARG A 8 35.73 13.37 10.59
C ARG A 8 34.60 13.45 9.55
N ILE A 9 34.92 13.62 8.27
CA ILE A 9 33.95 13.66 7.16
C ILE A 9 33.23 12.34 7.03
N LEU A 10 33.94 11.20 7.09
CA LEU A 10 33.36 9.87 7.03
C LEU A 10 32.40 9.62 8.20
N VAL A 11 32.82 9.93 9.41
CA VAL A 11 31.98 9.75 10.61
C VAL A 11 30.72 10.62 10.50
N MET A 12 30.86 11.90 10.14
CA MET A 12 29.68 12.76 9.97
C MET A 12 28.76 12.27 8.86
N SER A 13 29.29 11.83 7.72
CA SER A 13 28.50 11.27 6.62
C SER A 13 27.69 10.04 7.05
N ILE A 14 28.31 9.14 7.82
CA ILE A 14 27.61 7.96 8.38
C ILE A 14 26.51 8.40 9.35
N PHE A 15 26.77 9.35 10.24
CA PHE A 15 25.76 9.86 11.18
C PHE A 15 24.57 10.52 10.46
N TYR A 16 24.81 11.35 9.45
CA TYR A 16 23.75 11.98 8.65
C TYR A 16 22.94 10.94 7.87
N THR A 17 23.61 9.94 7.29
CA THR A 17 22.92 8.87 6.54
C THR A 17 22.08 8.01 7.47
N LEU A 18 22.61 7.58 8.61
CA LEU A 18 21.85 6.80 9.60
C LEU A 18 20.71 7.61 10.20
N GLY A 19 20.93 8.86 10.54
CA GLY A 19 19.89 9.77 11.05
C GLY A 19 18.78 9.99 10.04
N GLY A 20 19.13 10.18 8.77
CA GLY A 20 18.17 10.30 7.66
C GLY A 20 17.35 9.02 7.49
N LEU A 21 18.00 7.87 7.47
CA LEU A 21 17.31 6.56 7.38
C LEU A 21 16.35 6.33 8.55
N LEU A 22 16.78 6.62 9.78
CA LEU A 22 15.93 6.51 10.97
C LEU A 22 14.74 7.48 10.88
N GLY A 23 14.95 8.71 10.43
CA GLY A 23 13.87 9.68 10.22
C GLY A 23 12.84 9.20 9.21
N ILE A 24 13.28 8.63 8.08
CA ILE A 24 12.39 8.04 7.07
C ILE A 24 11.62 6.85 7.66
N LEU A 25 12.29 5.94 8.36
CA LEU A 25 11.62 4.79 9.00
C LEU A 25 10.56 5.22 10.00
N LEU A 26 10.87 6.18 10.87
CA LEU A 26 9.91 6.72 11.83
C LEU A 26 8.70 7.37 11.12
N SER A 27 8.93 8.13 10.06
CA SER A 27 7.86 8.75 9.27
C SER A 27 6.94 7.70 8.64
N VAL A 28 7.51 6.63 8.09
CA VAL A 28 6.74 5.51 7.52
C VAL A 28 5.92 4.80 8.59
N ILE A 29 6.49 4.55 9.77
CA ILE A 29 5.78 3.91 10.88
C ILE A 29 4.62 4.79 11.35
N ILE A 30 4.84 6.09 11.55
CA ILE A 30 3.79 7.03 11.96
C ILE A 30 2.68 7.10 10.90
N ALA A 31 3.05 7.19 9.61
CA ALA A 31 2.07 7.19 8.52
C ALA A 31 1.26 5.88 8.48
N ALA A 32 1.89 4.72 8.69
CA ALA A 32 1.21 3.43 8.75
C ALA A 32 0.25 3.33 9.95
N ILE A 33 0.63 3.85 11.12
CA ILE A 33 -0.25 3.91 12.30
C ILE A 33 -1.46 4.79 12.01
N ILE A 34 -1.26 5.99 11.48
CA ILE A 34 -2.34 6.92 11.12
C ILE A 34 -3.27 6.28 10.09
N ALA A 35 -2.74 5.67 9.04
CA ALA A 35 -3.53 4.97 8.03
C ALA A 35 -4.34 3.83 8.64
N GLY A 36 -3.74 3.01 9.52
CA GLY A 36 -4.42 1.91 10.21
C GLY A 36 -5.62 2.34 11.05
N PHE A 37 -5.59 3.55 11.63
CA PHE A 37 -6.74 4.12 12.35
C PHE A 37 -7.76 4.78 11.42
N LEU A 38 -7.31 5.42 10.35
CA LEU A 38 -8.19 6.19 9.47
C LEU A 38 -8.94 5.30 8.47
N THR A 39 -8.33 4.25 7.97
CA THR A 39 -8.98 3.35 7.00
C THR A 39 -10.31 2.79 7.51
N PRO A 40 -10.41 2.17 8.71
CA PRO A 40 -11.69 1.66 9.20
C PRO A 40 -12.76 2.75 9.43
N ILE A 41 -12.33 3.97 9.79
CA ILE A 41 -13.27 5.10 9.98
C ILE A 41 -13.83 5.53 8.62
N VAL A 42 -12.97 5.71 7.63
CA VAL A 42 -13.36 6.14 6.28
C VAL A 42 -14.22 5.10 5.57
N THR A 43 -13.82 3.83 5.64
CA THR A 43 -14.57 2.72 5.03
C THR A 43 -15.96 2.60 5.62
N LYS A 44 -16.08 2.69 6.95
CA LYS A 44 -17.35 2.66 7.66
C LYS A 44 -18.24 3.86 7.30
N PHE A 45 -17.66 5.06 7.22
CA PHE A 45 -18.39 6.27 6.82
C PHE A 45 -18.95 6.15 5.40
N VAL A 46 -18.14 5.69 4.45
CA VAL A 46 -18.54 5.49 3.05
C VAL A 46 -19.64 4.43 2.97
N ASP A 47 -19.49 3.32 3.68
CA ASP A 47 -20.49 2.25 3.68
C ASP A 47 -21.82 2.74 4.25
N GLN A 48 -21.83 3.35 5.41
CA GLN A 48 -23.05 3.84 6.05
C GLN A 48 -23.78 4.90 5.23
N LYS A 49 -23.04 5.78 4.55
CA LYS A 49 -23.61 6.90 3.81
C LYS A 49 -24.16 6.51 2.44
N TYR A 50 -23.52 5.57 1.74
CA TYR A 50 -23.78 5.32 0.33
C TYR A 50 -24.26 3.90 0.01
N TYR A 51 -23.90 2.91 0.82
CA TYR A 51 -24.15 1.50 0.50
C TYR A 51 -25.01 0.79 1.54
N ASN A 52 -24.92 1.18 2.80
CA ASN A 52 -25.64 0.60 3.93
C ASN A 52 -25.59 -0.93 3.93
N THR A 53 -24.41 -1.48 3.59
CA THR A 53 -24.19 -2.92 3.60
C THR A 53 -24.14 -3.39 5.05
N LYS A 54 -25.15 -4.16 5.48
CA LYS A 54 -25.13 -4.79 6.79
C LYS A 54 -24.02 -5.84 6.79
N LEU A 55 -22.79 -5.43 7.15
CA LEU A 55 -21.64 -6.32 7.26
C LEU A 55 -21.95 -7.37 8.35
N LYS A 56 -22.17 -8.62 7.95
CA LYS A 56 -22.54 -9.71 8.85
C LYS A 56 -21.35 -10.31 9.60
N SER A 57 -20.13 -10.19 9.07
CA SER A 57 -18.92 -10.72 9.69
C SER A 57 -17.71 -9.87 9.33
N GLN A 58 -16.87 -9.58 10.31
CA GLN A 58 -15.58 -8.95 10.06
C GLN A 58 -14.57 -9.99 9.61
N VAL A 59 -13.67 -9.61 8.70
CA VAL A 59 -12.57 -10.46 8.27
C VAL A 59 -11.63 -10.72 9.44
N GLY A 60 -11.31 -11.99 9.71
CA GLY A 60 -10.45 -12.35 10.81
C GLY A 60 -9.05 -11.76 10.70
N SER A 61 -8.60 -11.03 11.74
CA SER A 61 -7.30 -10.33 11.76
C SER A 61 -6.12 -11.26 11.44
N VAL A 62 -6.14 -12.49 11.93
CA VAL A 62 -5.09 -13.49 11.65
C VAL A 62 -5.01 -13.81 10.16
N ARG A 63 -6.14 -13.89 9.48
CA ARG A 63 -6.19 -14.11 8.02
C ARG A 63 -5.60 -12.94 7.25
N VAL A 64 -5.95 -11.74 7.64
CA VAL A 64 -5.40 -10.50 7.04
C VAL A 64 -3.88 -10.47 7.17
N ILE A 65 -3.36 -10.75 8.36
CA ILE A 65 -1.91 -10.79 8.62
C ILE A 65 -1.22 -11.86 7.76
N LYS A 66 -1.78 -13.06 7.64
CA LYS A 66 -1.21 -14.11 6.78
C LYS A 66 -1.12 -13.68 5.32
N ILE A 67 -2.17 -13.06 4.79
CA ILE A 67 -2.20 -12.56 3.40
C ILE A 67 -1.18 -11.45 3.23
N PHE A 68 -1.09 -10.53 4.20
CA PHE A 68 -0.13 -9.44 4.20
C PHE A 68 1.32 -9.94 4.15
N LEU A 69 1.66 -10.92 5.00
CA LEU A 69 2.97 -11.57 4.99
C LEU A 69 3.26 -12.26 3.65
N ALA A 70 2.29 -12.99 3.08
CA ALA A 70 2.46 -13.64 1.78
C ALA A 70 2.72 -12.62 0.66
N VAL A 71 2.03 -11.47 0.67
CA VAL A 71 2.25 -10.37 -0.26
C VAL A 71 3.64 -9.77 -0.06
N PHE A 72 4.07 -9.58 1.17
CA PHE A 72 5.39 -9.05 1.50
C PHE A 72 6.52 -9.98 1.02
N PHE A 73 6.38 -11.29 1.21
CA PHE A 73 7.34 -12.25 0.66
C PHE A 73 7.40 -12.22 -0.87
N LYS A 74 6.25 -12.13 -1.55
CA LYS A 74 6.21 -11.97 -3.00
C LYS A 74 6.87 -10.67 -3.45
N PHE A 75 6.67 -9.57 -2.72
CA PHE A 75 7.35 -8.31 -2.98
C PHE A 75 8.87 -8.47 -2.94
N ILE A 76 9.40 -9.14 -1.89
CA ILE A 76 10.84 -9.40 -1.77
C ILE A 76 11.35 -10.22 -2.97
N LEU A 77 10.63 -11.26 -3.39
CA LEU A 77 11.01 -12.06 -4.55
C LEU A 77 11.04 -11.22 -5.83
N ILE A 78 10.01 -10.39 -6.07
CA ILE A 78 9.97 -9.50 -7.24
C ILE A 78 11.13 -8.51 -7.18
N LEU A 79 11.40 -7.93 -5.99
CA LEU A 79 12.49 -6.99 -5.78
C LEU A 79 13.84 -7.65 -6.10
N LEU A 80 14.11 -8.86 -5.62
CA LEU A 80 15.34 -9.61 -5.92
C LEU A 80 15.52 -9.88 -7.42
N ILE A 81 14.43 -10.22 -8.12
CA ILE A 81 14.45 -10.42 -9.57
C ILE A 81 14.72 -9.11 -10.31
N THR A 82 14.26 -7.97 -9.79
CA THR A 82 14.43 -6.66 -10.44
C THR A 82 15.81 -6.05 -10.23
N ILE A 83 16.54 -6.43 -9.17
CA ILE A 83 17.87 -5.87 -8.83
C ILE A 83 18.87 -5.92 -10.01
N PRO A 84 19.06 -7.03 -10.75
CA PRO A 84 20.00 -7.06 -11.85
C PRO A 84 19.70 -6.04 -12.96
N PHE A 85 18.43 -5.73 -13.18
CA PHE A 85 17.98 -4.82 -14.24
C PHE A 85 18.13 -3.34 -13.86
N VAL A 86 18.37 -3.03 -12.57
CA VAL A 86 18.61 -1.66 -12.10
C VAL A 86 19.88 -1.07 -12.72
N PHE A 87 20.85 -1.92 -13.09
CA PHE A 87 22.09 -1.49 -13.74
C PHE A 87 21.94 -1.15 -15.23
N VAL A 88 20.77 -1.40 -15.82
CA VAL A 88 20.49 -1.06 -17.22
C VAL A 88 19.98 0.38 -17.29
N PRO A 89 20.71 1.32 -17.96
CA PRO A 89 20.28 2.70 -18.09
C PRO A 89 18.87 2.81 -18.70
N PHE A 90 18.09 3.80 -18.27
CA PHE A 90 16.69 4.05 -18.63
C PHE A 90 15.68 2.97 -18.15
N LEU A 91 16.05 1.68 -18.16
CA LEU A 91 15.16 0.62 -17.64
C LEU A 91 14.97 0.71 -16.12
N ASN A 92 16.01 1.15 -15.40
CA ASN A 92 16.00 1.22 -13.94
C ASN A 92 14.84 2.07 -13.39
N LEU A 93 14.51 3.19 -14.05
CA LEU A 93 13.43 4.09 -13.64
C LEU A 93 12.05 3.38 -13.63
N PHE A 94 11.83 2.48 -14.55
CA PHE A 94 10.57 1.73 -14.66
C PHE A 94 10.60 0.45 -13.81
N ILE A 95 11.67 -0.32 -13.91
CA ILE A 95 11.76 -1.65 -13.29
C ILE A 95 11.76 -1.56 -11.77
N ILE A 96 12.43 -0.56 -11.18
CA ILE A 96 12.43 -0.40 -9.72
C ILE A 96 11.02 -0.09 -9.17
N ASN A 97 10.18 0.57 -9.96
CA ASN A 97 8.81 0.90 -9.56
C ASN A 97 7.86 -0.31 -9.61
N VAL A 98 8.19 -1.38 -10.33
CA VAL A 98 7.33 -2.58 -10.44
C VAL A 98 7.07 -3.24 -9.09
N PRO A 99 8.09 -3.62 -8.27
CA PRO A 99 7.85 -4.20 -6.96
C PRO A 99 7.12 -3.23 -6.02
N PHE A 100 7.44 -1.95 -6.03
CA PHE A 100 6.79 -0.97 -5.17
C PHE A 100 5.33 -0.73 -5.56
N PHE A 101 5.01 -0.69 -6.85
CA PHE A 101 3.62 -0.65 -7.31
C PHE A 101 2.87 -1.92 -6.89
N TYR A 102 3.49 -3.11 -7.04
CA TYR A 102 2.89 -4.36 -6.57
C TYR A 102 2.54 -4.30 -5.08
N LEU A 103 3.47 -3.82 -4.26
CA LEU A 103 3.27 -3.69 -2.82
C LEU A 103 2.14 -2.68 -2.51
N PHE A 104 2.17 -1.51 -3.14
CA PHE A 104 1.18 -0.45 -2.95
C PHE A 104 -0.24 -0.94 -3.25
N TYR A 105 -0.49 -1.50 -4.44
CA TYR A 105 -1.84 -1.89 -4.79
C TYR A 105 -2.35 -3.07 -3.97
N LYS A 106 -1.47 -4.01 -3.61
CA LYS A 106 -1.84 -5.14 -2.75
C LYS A 106 -2.17 -4.71 -1.34
N PHE A 107 -1.38 -3.81 -0.78
CA PHE A 107 -1.65 -3.29 0.56
C PHE A 107 -2.95 -2.50 0.59
N MET A 108 -3.18 -1.63 -0.38
CA MET A 108 -4.45 -0.91 -0.50
C MET A 108 -5.63 -1.86 -0.68
N LEU A 109 -5.49 -2.91 -1.48
CA LEU A 109 -6.55 -3.91 -1.65
C LEU A 109 -6.86 -4.65 -0.36
N ILE A 110 -5.84 -5.11 0.38
CA ILE A 110 -6.00 -5.84 1.63
C ILE A 110 -6.61 -4.92 2.69
N ASP A 111 -6.05 -3.73 2.86
CA ASP A 111 -6.47 -2.77 3.88
C ASP A 111 -7.94 -2.34 3.68
N VAL A 112 -8.28 -1.86 2.50
CA VAL A 112 -9.65 -1.40 2.23
C VAL A 112 -10.64 -2.56 2.22
N ALA A 113 -10.30 -3.70 1.60
CA ALA A 113 -11.22 -4.83 1.52
C ALA A 113 -11.48 -5.48 2.88
N SER A 114 -10.46 -5.60 3.76
CA SER A 114 -10.64 -6.16 5.09
C SER A 114 -11.52 -5.30 6.00
N ASN A 115 -11.54 -3.98 5.76
CA ASN A 115 -12.33 -3.03 6.54
C ASN A 115 -13.73 -2.75 5.94
N SER A 116 -13.98 -3.12 4.67
CA SER A 116 -15.22 -2.78 3.96
C SER A 116 -16.06 -3.96 3.48
N LEU A 117 -15.53 -5.17 3.51
CA LEU A 117 -16.20 -6.36 2.99
C LEU A 117 -16.38 -7.43 4.08
N ASP A 118 -17.39 -8.27 3.90
CA ASP A 118 -17.54 -9.52 4.65
C ASP A 118 -16.51 -10.58 4.19
N GLU A 119 -16.32 -11.61 4.99
CA GLU A 119 -15.25 -12.59 4.77
C GLU A 119 -15.33 -13.28 3.39
N LEU A 120 -16.54 -13.64 2.93
CA LEU A 120 -16.73 -14.25 1.62
C LEU A 120 -16.37 -13.30 0.47
N SER A 121 -16.87 -12.07 0.54
CA SER A 121 -16.60 -11.03 -0.46
C SER A 121 -15.12 -10.63 -0.47
N PHE A 122 -14.49 -10.58 0.70
CA PHE A 122 -13.06 -10.36 0.84
C PHE A 122 -12.26 -11.45 0.11
N GLU A 123 -12.60 -12.73 0.33
CA GLU A 123 -11.93 -13.83 -0.36
C GLU A 123 -12.07 -13.75 -1.87
N LEU A 124 -13.28 -13.47 -2.37
CA LEU A 124 -13.54 -13.29 -3.80
C LEU A 124 -12.71 -12.15 -4.39
N MET A 125 -12.61 -11.02 -3.68
CA MET A 125 -11.80 -9.89 -4.11
C MET A 125 -10.31 -10.19 -4.13
N MET A 126 -9.82 -10.93 -3.12
CA MET A 126 -8.42 -11.37 -3.09
C MET A 126 -8.10 -12.32 -4.25
N ARG A 127 -9.01 -13.28 -4.56
CA ARG A 127 -8.85 -14.23 -5.69
C ARG A 127 -8.87 -13.52 -7.05
N LYS A 128 -9.75 -12.52 -7.22
CA LYS A 128 -9.87 -11.72 -8.45
C LYS A 128 -8.85 -10.57 -8.51
N ASP A 129 -8.03 -10.43 -7.48
CA ASP A 129 -6.98 -9.43 -7.41
C ASP A 129 -7.49 -7.98 -7.55
N GLY A 130 -8.67 -7.71 -7.00
CA GLY A 130 -9.39 -6.44 -7.14
C GLY A 130 -9.98 -6.18 -8.52
N GLY A 131 -9.53 -6.93 -9.54
CA GLY A 131 -9.91 -6.75 -10.94
C GLY A 131 -9.13 -5.62 -11.64
N PHE A 132 -9.35 -5.49 -12.95
CA PHE A 132 -8.59 -4.56 -13.79
C PHE A 132 -8.79 -3.09 -13.38
N GLU A 133 -10.03 -2.68 -13.10
CA GLU A 133 -10.34 -1.30 -12.69
C GLU A 133 -9.59 -0.90 -11.41
N PHE A 134 -9.53 -1.81 -10.41
CA PHE A 134 -8.80 -1.55 -9.18
C PHE A 134 -7.31 -1.34 -9.44
N LYS A 135 -6.69 -2.19 -10.27
CA LYS A 135 -5.27 -2.09 -10.62
C LYS A 135 -4.96 -0.81 -11.39
N PHE A 136 -5.84 -0.43 -12.32
CA PHE A 136 -5.68 0.79 -13.11
C PHE A 136 -5.74 2.04 -12.23
N VAL A 137 -6.73 2.13 -11.35
CA VAL A 137 -6.84 3.24 -10.39
C VAL A 137 -5.67 3.24 -9.41
N ALA A 138 -5.25 2.06 -8.94
CA ALA A 138 -4.08 1.94 -8.07
C ALA A 138 -2.80 2.42 -8.76
N LEU A 139 -2.64 2.22 -10.07
CA LEU A 139 -1.51 2.73 -10.83
C LEU A 139 -1.50 4.27 -10.87
N ILE A 140 -2.65 4.89 -11.09
CA ILE A 140 -2.78 6.35 -11.06
C ILE A 140 -2.43 6.88 -9.67
N PHE A 141 -2.97 6.28 -8.62
CA PHE A 141 -2.72 6.72 -7.24
C PHE A 141 -1.28 6.47 -6.80
N TYR A 142 -0.68 5.37 -7.25
CA TYR A 142 0.73 5.12 -7.05
C TYR A 142 1.59 6.21 -7.71
N ALA A 143 1.31 6.56 -8.97
CA ALA A 143 2.02 7.64 -9.66
C ALA A 143 1.87 8.99 -8.94
N LEU A 144 0.67 9.31 -8.43
CA LEU A 144 0.43 10.49 -7.61
C LEU A 144 1.19 10.45 -6.29
N SER A 145 1.32 9.28 -5.67
CA SER A 145 2.03 9.11 -4.40
C SER A 145 3.54 9.29 -4.52
N LEU A 146 4.11 9.20 -5.74
CA LEU A 146 5.52 9.50 -5.97
C LEU A 146 5.83 11.01 -5.89
N ILE A 147 4.80 11.85 -5.97
CA ILE A 147 4.98 13.30 -5.78
C ILE A 147 5.08 13.57 -4.26
N PRO A 148 6.16 14.23 -3.79
CA PRO A 148 6.33 14.54 -2.38
C PRO A 148 5.09 15.23 -1.79
N PHE A 149 4.69 14.85 -0.57
CA PHE A 149 3.52 15.33 0.16
C PHE A 149 2.16 14.91 -0.40
N VAL A 150 1.99 14.68 -1.71
CA VAL A 150 0.71 14.26 -2.30
C VAL A 150 0.25 12.94 -1.70
N GLY A 151 1.13 11.93 -1.59
CA GLY A 151 0.81 10.64 -0.99
C GLY A 151 0.27 10.75 0.45
N LEU A 152 0.77 11.68 1.25
CA LEU A 152 0.32 11.89 2.64
C LEU A 152 -1.06 12.54 2.70
N PHE A 153 -1.26 13.64 1.96
CA PHE A 153 -2.53 14.39 1.98
C PHE A 153 -3.67 13.64 1.30
N PHE A 154 -3.37 12.91 0.23
CA PHE A 154 -4.38 12.19 -0.55
C PHE A 154 -4.66 10.77 -0.05
N GLN A 155 -3.96 10.28 0.99
CA GLN A 155 -4.18 8.94 1.53
C GLN A 155 -5.65 8.67 1.87
N LEU A 156 -6.33 9.61 2.53
CA LEU A 156 -7.75 9.50 2.85
C LEU A 156 -8.62 9.44 1.60
N PHE A 157 -8.28 10.23 0.60
CA PHE A 157 -8.98 10.23 -0.69
C PHE A 157 -8.80 8.88 -1.41
N PHE A 158 -7.60 8.31 -1.39
CA PHE A 158 -7.35 6.99 -1.97
C PHE A 158 -8.19 5.91 -1.28
N VAL A 159 -8.20 5.88 0.04
CA VAL A 159 -9.02 4.95 0.81
C VAL A 159 -10.51 5.11 0.48
N MET A 160 -11.01 6.35 0.47
CA MET A 160 -12.41 6.65 0.14
C MET A 160 -12.77 6.13 -1.27
N PHE A 161 -11.95 6.43 -2.26
CA PHE A 161 -12.18 6.02 -3.65
C PHE A 161 -12.16 4.49 -3.81
N PHE A 162 -11.15 3.82 -3.23
CA PHE A 162 -11.07 2.37 -3.27
C PHE A 162 -12.23 1.71 -2.54
N THR A 163 -12.71 2.28 -1.44
CA THR A 163 -13.89 1.80 -0.72
C THR A 163 -15.13 1.83 -1.62
N HIS A 164 -15.37 2.95 -2.30
CA HIS A 164 -16.47 3.06 -3.26
C HIS A 164 -16.37 2.02 -4.38
N LEU A 165 -15.17 1.85 -4.93
CA LEU A 165 -14.94 0.90 -6.02
C LEU A 165 -15.19 -0.55 -5.59
N LEU A 166 -14.71 -0.94 -4.39
CA LEU A 166 -14.90 -2.30 -3.88
C LEU A 166 -16.35 -2.58 -3.47
N LEU A 167 -17.00 -1.65 -2.79
CA LEU A 167 -18.41 -1.82 -2.40
C LEU A 167 -19.35 -1.88 -3.58
N ARG A 168 -19.14 -1.02 -4.58
CA ARG A 168 -19.89 -1.08 -5.84
C ARG A 168 -19.74 -2.44 -6.55
N LYS A 169 -18.52 -2.94 -6.65
CA LYS A 169 -18.26 -4.28 -7.22
C LYS A 169 -18.93 -5.39 -6.41
N ASN A 170 -18.88 -5.30 -5.10
CA ASN A 170 -19.50 -6.28 -4.23
C ASN A 170 -21.02 -6.33 -4.42
N GLN A 171 -21.68 -5.18 -4.57
CA GLN A 171 -23.11 -5.13 -4.88
C GLN A 171 -23.43 -5.81 -6.22
N ILE A 172 -22.64 -5.54 -7.27
CA ILE A 172 -22.82 -6.17 -8.58
C ILE A 172 -22.70 -7.71 -8.45
N TYR A 173 -21.70 -8.21 -7.74
CA TYR A 173 -21.54 -9.66 -7.55
C TYR A 173 -22.66 -10.29 -6.74
N ARG A 174 -23.20 -9.61 -5.73
CA ARG A 174 -24.35 -10.10 -4.94
C ARG A 174 -25.64 -10.15 -5.76
N ASN A 175 -25.84 -9.23 -6.69
CA ASN A 175 -27.02 -9.19 -7.54
C ASN A 175 -27.00 -10.22 -8.68
N LEU A 176 -25.84 -10.86 -8.92
CA LEU A 176 -25.66 -11.89 -9.95
C LEU A 176 -25.73 -13.33 -9.37
N GLN A 177 -25.86 -13.46 -8.05
CA GLN A 177 -26.09 -14.73 -7.34
C GLN A 177 -27.55 -14.91 -6.95
#